data_aa9484fe5610a683c03866cfe299aeb7
#
_entry.id   aa9484fe5610a683c03866cfe299aeb7
#
_cell.length_a   1.000
_cell.length_b   1.000
_cell.length_c   1.000
_cell.angle_alpha   90.00
_cell.angle_beta   90.00
_cell.angle_gamma   90.00
#
_symmetry.space_group_name_H-M   'P 1'
#
loop_
_entity.id
_entity.type
_entity.pdbx_description
1 polymer ?
#
loop_
_entity_poly.entity_id
_entity_poly.type
_entity_poly.pdbx_seq_one_letter_code
_entity_poly.pdbx_strand_id
1 'polypeptide(L)'
;MDKADFLLWSRKYDKAFGWQAQRERELGAKFRKNKAFTVADLAFVVEWKFRDDPEKKARVLALVARNDEANVNRLSSQALNIPGCEDSYRMNCITLLEGVSPVLASVILTFFDPKQYCILDTYTWKALLGNPPPNMQTTQNYLKLLEGIRKTAAKQKLDVRIIDKALFKRGFDESK
;
A
#
# COMPACT_ATOMS: atom_id res chain seq x y z
N MET A 1 14.10 13.11 11.05
CA MET A 1 12.73 13.62 11.31
C MET A 1 12.29 13.21 12.70
N ASP A 2 11.78 14.15 13.46
CA ASP A 2 11.12 13.89 14.74
C ASP A 2 9.61 13.64 14.57
N LYS A 3 8.89 13.49 15.67
CA LYS A 3 7.44 13.23 15.65
C LYS A 3 6.64 14.36 15.01
N ALA A 4 7.02 15.62 15.28
CA ALA A 4 6.33 16.78 14.75
C ALA A 4 6.52 16.89 13.24
N ASP A 5 7.71 16.59 12.74
CA ASP A 5 8.02 16.52 11.30
C ASP A 5 7.15 15.48 10.59
N PHE A 6 7.06 14.27 11.15
CA PHE A 6 6.23 13.21 10.54
C PHE A 6 4.76 13.63 10.46
N LEU A 7 4.22 14.22 11.51
CA LEU A 7 2.84 14.71 11.50
C LEU A 7 2.64 15.85 10.49
N LEU A 8 3.60 16.77 10.38
CA LEU A 8 3.56 17.87 9.43
C LEU A 8 3.55 17.35 7.98
N TRP A 9 4.48 16.46 7.64
CA TRP A 9 4.58 15.92 6.28
C TRP A 9 3.41 15.01 5.91
N SER A 10 2.88 14.24 6.85
CA SER A 10 1.66 13.45 6.65
C SER A 10 0.45 14.35 6.35
N ARG A 11 0.29 15.49 7.05
CA ARG A 11 -0.77 16.48 6.75
C ARG A 11 -0.58 17.13 5.38
N LYS A 12 0.67 17.42 4.98
CA LYS A 12 0.97 17.91 3.61
C LYS A 12 0.57 16.89 2.55
N TYR A 13 0.77 15.58 2.81
CA TYR A 13 0.28 14.52 1.94
C TYR A 13 -1.25 14.57 1.82
N ASP A 14 -1.97 14.56 2.94
CA ASP A 14 -3.43 14.56 2.95
C ASP A 14 -4.01 15.80 2.25
N LYS A 15 -3.37 16.97 2.39
CA LYS A 15 -3.75 18.20 1.67
C LYS A 15 -3.51 18.07 0.15
N ALA A 16 -2.37 17.53 -0.26
CA ALA A 16 -2.00 17.41 -1.68
C ALA A 16 -2.77 16.31 -2.41
N PHE A 17 -3.15 15.23 -1.71
CA PHE A 17 -3.78 14.03 -2.24
C PHE A 17 -5.14 13.73 -1.56
N GLY A 18 -5.94 14.77 -1.28
CA GLY A 18 -7.18 14.68 -0.51
C GLY A 18 -8.18 13.64 -1.02
N TRP A 19 -8.37 13.55 -2.36
CA TRP A 19 -9.21 12.54 -2.98
C TRP A 19 -8.71 11.11 -2.68
N GLN A 20 -7.41 10.88 -2.83
CA GLN A 20 -6.81 9.57 -2.56
C GLN A 20 -6.91 9.19 -1.08
N ALA A 21 -6.71 10.15 -0.18
CA ALA A 21 -6.86 9.92 1.26
C ALA A 21 -8.29 9.58 1.67
N GLN A 22 -9.29 10.17 1.01
CA GLN A 22 -10.69 9.85 1.23
C GLN A 22 -10.99 8.41 0.76
N ARG A 23 -10.59 8.06 -0.46
CA ARG A 23 -10.82 6.74 -1.04
C ARG A 23 -10.09 5.62 -0.29
N GLU A 24 -8.89 5.89 0.19
CA GLU A 24 -8.14 4.98 1.08
C GLU A 24 -8.98 4.62 2.32
N ARG A 25 -9.62 5.62 2.96
CA ARG A 25 -10.47 5.39 4.14
C ARG A 25 -11.72 4.57 3.82
N GLU A 26 -12.41 4.90 2.72
CA GLU A 26 -13.64 4.22 2.27
C GLU A 26 -13.40 2.75 1.97
N LEU A 27 -12.40 2.45 1.12
CA LEU A 27 -12.02 1.07 0.80
C LEU A 27 -11.47 0.32 2.02
N GLY A 28 -10.66 0.97 2.83
CA GLY A 28 -10.15 0.37 4.04
C GLY A 28 -11.26 -0.02 5.02
N ALA A 29 -12.28 0.81 5.17
CA ALA A 29 -13.45 0.47 5.99
C ALA A 29 -14.20 -0.75 5.42
N LYS A 30 -14.39 -0.81 4.09
CA LYS A 30 -14.99 -1.96 3.41
C LYS A 30 -14.19 -3.24 3.61
N PHE A 31 -12.87 -3.21 3.43
CA PHE A 31 -11.98 -4.36 3.61
C PHE A 31 -12.01 -4.88 5.05
N ARG A 32 -11.96 -4.00 6.04
CA ARG A 32 -12.06 -4.39 7.46
C ARG A 32 -13.40 -5.02 7.82
N LYS A 33 -14.49 -4.50 7.25
CA LYS A 33 -15.84 -5.03 7.48
C LYS A 33 -16.02 -6.41 6.85
N ASN A 34 -15.63 -6.55 5.59
CA ASN A 34 -15.91 -7.74 4.80
C ASN A 34 -14.82 -8.83 4.96
N LYS A 35 -13.63 -8.45 5.42
CA LYS A 35 -12.44 -9.32 5.45
C LYS A 35 -12.10 -9.97 4.10
N ALA A 36 -12.52 -9.31 3.03
CA ALA A 36 -12.32 -9.68 1.64
C ALA A 36 -12.50 -8.46 0.74
N PHE A 37 -12.14 -8.60 -0.52
CA PHE A 37 -12.38 -7.60 -1.57
C PHE A 37 -12.83 -8.29 -2.87
N THR A 38 -13.38 -7.51 -3.79
CA THR A 38 -13.94 -7.92 -5.08
C THR A 38 -13.01 -7.55 -6.23
N VAL A 39 -13.30 -8.06 -7.45
CA VAL A 39 -12.62 -7.61 -8.68
C VAL A 39 -12.79 -6.10 -8.88
N ALA A 40 -13.98 -5.56 -8.60
CA ALA A 40 -14.25 -4.13 -8.68
C ALA A 40 -13.39 -3.32 -7.68
N ASP A 41 -13.16 -3.83 -6.47
CA ASP A 41 -12.28 -3.20 -5.50
C ASP A 41 -10.81 -3.22 -5.96
N LEU A 42 -10.35 -4.30 -6.59
CA LEU A 42 -9.02 -4.37 -7.20
C LEU A 42 -8.86 -3.33 -8.31
N ALA A 43 -9.84 -3.22 -9.21
CA ALA A 43 -9.83 -2.21 -10.26
C ALA A 43 -9.70 -0.80 -9.66
N PHE A 44 -10.44 -0.54 -8.59
CA PHE A 44 -10.38 0.74 -7.89
C PHE A 44 -8.99 1.01 -7.25
N VAL A 45 -8.36 -0.01 -6.66
CA VAL A 45 -6.97 0.10 -6.13
C VAL A 45 -5.99 0.44 -7.24
N VAL A 46 -6.16 -0.15 -8.44
CA VAL A 46 -5.35 0.17 -9.63
C VAL A 46 -5.52 1.63 -10.04
N GLU A 47 -6.76 2.11 -10.13
CA GLU A 47 -7.07 3.52 -10.46
C GLU A 47 -6.46 4.47 -9.42
N TRP A 48 -6.55 4.13 -8.15
CA TRP A 48 -5.97 4.91 -7.06
C TRP A 48 -4.43 5.00 -7.18
N LYS A 49 -3.76 3.85 -7.40
CA LYS A 49 -2.29 3.80 -7.43
C LYS A 49 -1.70 4.38 -8.71
N PHE A 50 -2.33 4.14 -9.86
CA PHE A 50 -1.82 4.55 -11.16
C PHE A 50 -2.63 5.71 -11.78
N ARG A 51 -3.17 6.59 -10.94
CA ARG A 51 -3.97 7.75 -11.38
C ARG A 51 -3.25 8.57 -12.45
N ASP A 52 -1.98 8.85 -12.24
CA ASP A 52 -1.17 9.74 -13.06
C ASP A 52 -0.34 8.99 -14.14
N ASP A 53 -0.62 7.69 -14.34
CA ASP A 53 0.00 6.82 -15.35
C ASP A 53 -1.10 6.06 -16.12
N PRO A 54 -1.73 6.69 -17.14
CA PRO A 54 -2.87 6.13 -17.84
C PRO A 54 -2.56 4.86 -18.61
N GLU A 55 -1.35 4.72 -19.18
CA GLU A 55 -0.94 3.53 -19.93
C GLU A 55 -0.78 2.33 -19.01
N LYS A 56 -0.04 2.49 -17.92
CA LYS A 56 0.14 1.44 -16.92
C LYS A 56 -1.20 1.07 -16.27
N LYS A 57 -2.03 2.06 -15.96
CA LYS A 57 -3.38 1.84 -15.42
C LYS A 57 -4.20 0.96 -16.35
N ALA A 58 -4.33 1.30 -17.63
CA ALA A 58 -5.10 0.54 -18.60
C ALA A 58 -4.61 -0.91 -18.74
N ARG A 59 -3.30 -1.11 -18.83
CA ARG A 59 -2.69 -2.44 -18.90
C ARG A 59 -2.99 -3.29 -17.66
N VAL A 60 -2.86 -2.71 -16.47
CA VAL A 60 -3.08 -3.44 -15.22
C VAL A 60 -4.57 -3.72 -14.99
N LEU A 61 -5.47 -2.79 -15.35
CA LEU A 61 -6.93 -3.02 -15.31
C LEU A 61 -7.34 -4.19 -16.21
N ALA A 62 -6.76 -4.30 -17.42
CA ALA A 62 -7.04 -5.42 -18.32
C ALA A 62 -6.62 -6.78 -17.73
N LEU A 63 -5.53 -6.83 -16.94
CA LEU A 63 -5.11 -8.02 -16.23
C LEU A 63 -6.02 -8.33 -15.04
N VAL A 64 -6.33 -7.33 -14.23
CA VAL A 64 -7.22 -7.49 -13.07
C VAL A 64 -8.60 -7.99 -13.48
N ALA A 65 -9.14 -7.52 -14.61
CA ALA A 65 -10.44 -7.95 -15.14
C ALA A 65 -10.51 -9.44 -15.54
N ARG A 66 -9.38 -10.14 -15.65
CA ARG A 66 -9.34 -11.58 -15.94
C ARG A 66 -9.55 -12.47 -14.71
N ASN A 67 -9.48 -11.88 -13.52
CA ASN A 67 -9.67 -12.66 -12.30
C ASN A 67 -11.13 -13.06 -12.15
N ASP A 68 -11.33 -14.32 -11.75
CA ASP A 68 -12.62 -14.81 -11.31
C ASP A 68 -12.98 -14.28 -9.93
N GLU A 69 -14.24 -13.83 -9.75
CA GLU A 69 -14.71 -13.21 -8.50
C GLU A 69 -14.62 -14.17 -7.30
N ALA A 70 -14.91 -15.47 -7.49
CA ALA A 70 -14.82 -16.44 -6.42
C ALA A 70 -13.36 -16.64 -5.96
N ASN A 71 -12.43 -16.66 -6.91
CA ASN A 71 -10.99 -16.76 -6.61
C ASN A 71 -10.47 -15.49 -5.90
N VAL A 72 -10.90 -14.30 -6.34
CA VAL A 72 -10.57 -13.05 -5.66
C VAL A 72 -11.07 -13.06 -4.22
N ASN A 73 -12.34 -13.45 -4.01
CA ASN A 73 -12.92 -13.54 -2.67
C ASN A 73 -12.15 -14.54 -1.79
N ARG A 74 -11.83 -15.72 -2.30
CA ARG A 74 -11.08 -16.76 -1.57
C ARG A 74 -9.70 -16.27 -1.16
N LEU A 75 -8.90 -15.74 -2.09
CA LEU A 75 -7.53 -15.29 -1.82
C LEU A 75 -7.51 -14.05 -0.90
N SER A 76 -8.43 -13.11 -1.11
CA SER A 76 -8.55 -11.96 -0.24
C SER A 76 -8.96 -12.33 1.20
N SER A 77 -9.89 -13.26 1.35
CA SER A 77 -10.27 -13.78 2.68
C SER A 77 -9.09 -14.47 3.37
N GLN A 78 -8.31 -15.27 2.65
CA GLN A 78 -7.09 -15.88 3.19
C GLN A 78 -6.08 -14.82 3.65
N ALA A 79 -5.90 -13.75 2.86
CA ALA A 79 -4.97 -12.69 3.21
C ALA A 79 -5.45 -11.83 4.39
N LEU A 80 -6.75 -11.55 4.50
CA LEU A 80 -7.25 -10.51 5.42
C LEU A 80 -7.93 -11.08 6.67
N ASN A 81 -8.39 -12.33 6.66
CA ASN A 81 -9.19 -12.90 7.74
C ASN A 81 -8.43 -13.81 8.72
N ILE A 82 -7.19 -14.20 8.42
CA ILE A 82 -6.40 -15.08 9.29
C ILE A 82 -5.66 -14.22 10.33
N PRO A 83 -6.04 -14.28 11.63
CA PRO A 83 -5.32 -13.58 12.68
C PRO A 83 -3.89 -14.10 12.83
N GLY A 84 -2.93 -13.20 13.06
CA GLY A 84 -1.54 -13.58 13.34
C GLY A 84 -0.78 -14.23 12.20
N CYS A 85 -1.34 -14.28 10.99
CA CYS A 85 -0.59 -14.83 9.87
C CYS A 85 0.55 -13.87 9.45
N GLU A 86 1.63 -14.47 8.92
CA GLU A 86 2.81 -13.73 8.49
C GLU A 86 2.52 -12.74 7.36
N ASP A 87 3.21 -11.60 7.37
CA ASP A 87 3.08 -10.58 6.33
C ASP A 87 3.43 -11.13 4.92
N SER A 88 4.42 -12.02 4.85
CA SER A 88 4.80 -12.74 3.63
C SER A 88 3.65 -13.57 3.06
N TYR A 89 2.92 -14.30 3.91
CA TYR A 89 1.76 -15.08 3.51
C TYR A 89 0.65 -14.19 2.95
N ARG A 90 0.32 -13.08 3.63
CA ARG A 90 -0.68 -12.12 3.14
C ARG A 90 -0.32 -11.57 1.76
N MET A 91 0.94 -11.12 1.62
CA MET A 91 1.45 -10.64 0.34
C MET A 91 1.34 -11.70 -0.76
N ASN A 92 1.75 -12.92 -0.47
CA ASN A 92 1.73 -14.02 -1.43
C ASN A 92 0.30 -14.35 -1.87
N CYS A 93 -0.67 -14.44 -0.95
CA CYS A 93 -2.08 -14.66 -1.31
C CYS A 93 -2.61 -13.60 -2.28
N ILE A 94 -2.31 -12.33 -2.03
CA ILE A 94 -2.81 -11.22 -2.86
C ILE A 94 -2.09 -11.18 -4.22
N THR A 95 -0.79 -11.47 -4.27
CA THR A 95 -0.01 -11.46 -5.52
C THR A 95 -0.25 -12.66 -6.43
N LEU A 96 -1.01 -13.68 -6.00
CA LEU A 96 -1.51 -14.74 -6.87
C LEU A 96 -2.59 -14.26 -7.84
N LEU A 97 -3.19 -13.10 -7.60
CA LEU A 97 -4.19 -12.52 -8.50
C LEU A 97 -3.53 -11.90 -9.73
N GLU A 98 -4.13 -12.11 -10.90
CA GLU A 98 -3.62 -11.52 -12.15
C GLU A 98 -3.57 -9.99 -12.06
N GLY A 99 -2.46 -9.42 -12.51
CA GLY A 99 -2.23 -7.97 -12.49
C GLY A 99 -1.84 -7.39 -11.12
N VAL A 100 -1.81 -8.20 -10.06
CA VAL A 100 -1.48 -7.72 -8.71
C VAL A 100 -0.01 -7.93 -8.40
N SER A 101 0.78 -6.88 -8.54
CA SER A 101 2.18 -6.84 -8.11
C SER A 101 2.31 -6.63 -6.59
N PRO A 102 3.50 -6.84 -5.99
CA PRO A 102 3.76 -6.49 -4.60
C PRO A 102 3.45 -5.02 -4.26
N VAL A 103 3.56 -4.11 -5.22
CA VAL A 103 3.14 -2.70 -5.05
C VAL A 103 1.65 -2.60 -4.78
N LEU A 104 0.80 -3.23 -5.61
CA LEU A 104 -0.66 -3.21 -5.42
C LEU A 104 -1.08 -3.98 -4.16
N ALA A 105 -0.45 -5.13 -3.89
CA ALA A 105 -0.69 -5.88 -2.67
C ALA A 105 -0.40 -5.04 -1.41
N SER A 106 0.68 -4.25 -1.43
CA SER A 106 1.01 -3.34 -0.32
C SER A 106 -0.03 -2.24 -0.12
N VAL A 107 -0.62 -1.71 -1.22
CA VAL A 107 -1.73 -0.75 -1.14
C VAL A 107 -2.95 -1.38 -0.44
N ILE A 108 -3.33 -2.60 -0.86
CA ILE A 108 -4.46 -3.33 -0.28
C ILE A 108 -4.27 -3.54 1.23
N LEU A 109 -3.10 -4.05 1.64
CA LEU A 109 -2.78 -4.25 3.05
C LEU A 109 -2.77 -2.94 3.84
N THR A 110 -2.26 -1.86 3.27
CA THR A 110 -2.26 -0.53 3.90
C THR A 110 -3.68 0.00 4.09
N PHE A 111 -4.57 -0.20 3.12
CA PHE A 111 -5.97 0.18 3.27
C PHE A 111 -6.68 -0.66 4.34
N PHE A 112 -6.38 -1.96 4.37
CA PHE A 112 -6.94 -2.87 5.38
C PHE A 112 -6.50 -2.50 6.79
N ASP A 113 -5.21 -2.32 7.04
CA ASP A 113 -4.69 -1.93 8.36
C ASP A 113 -3.58 -0.88 8.26
N PRO A 114 -3.95 0.41 8.23
CA PRO A 114 -2.98 1.52 8.14
C PRO A 114 -2.10 1.67 9.38
N LYS A 115 -2.41 0.99 10.49
CA LYS A 115 -1.56 0.99 11.68
C LYS A 115 -0.37 0.03 11.54
N GLN A 116 -0.51 -1.00 10.69
CA GLN A 116 0.47 -2.06 10.54
C GLN A 116 1.20 -2.05 9.19
N TYR A 117 0.60 -1.50 8.12
CA TYR A 117 1.12 -1.61 6.77
C TYR A 117 1.44 -0.27 6.12
N CYS A 118 2.41 -0.30 5.20
CA CYS A 118 2.84 0.82 4.37
C CYS A 118 2.78 0.45 2.90
N ILE A 119 2.87 1.44 2.03
CA ILE A 119 2.89 1.24 0.57
C ILE A 119 4.32 1.08 0.09
N LEU A 120 4.58 0.06 -0.74
CA LEU A 120 5.85 -0.10 -1.44
C LEU A 120 5.95 1.00 -2.52
N ASP A 121 6.78 2.00 -2.25
CA ASP A 121 6.97 3.15 -3.12
C ASP A 121 8.43 3.60 -3.16
N THR A 122 8.87 4.06 -4.33
CA THR A 122 10.26 4.49 -4.56
C THR A 122 10.66 5.68 -3.71
N TYR A 123 9.76 6.65 -3.53
CA TYR A 123 10.04 7.84 -2.72
C TYR A 123 10.16 7.50 -1.24
N THR A 124 9.24 6.66 -0.73
CA THR A 124 9.29 6.15 0.64
C THR A 124 10.57 5.34 0.88
N TRP A 125 10.91 4.44 -0.06
CA TRP A 125 12.14 3.65 0.01
C TRP A 125 13.37 4.55 0.09
N LYS A 126 13.50 5.49 -0.86
CA LYS A 126 14.65 6.39 -0.95
C LYS A 126 14.82 7.24 0.31
N ALA A 127 13.72 7.73 0.86
CA ALA A 127 13.73 8.55 2.08
C ALA A 127 14.14 7.78 3.35
N LEU A 128 13.91 6.44 3.39
CA LEU A 128 14.21 5.63 4.58
C LEU A 128 15.47 4.77 4.44
N LEU A 129 15.68 4.16 3.28
CA LEU A 129 16.68 3.11 3.06
C LEU A 129 17.77 3.50 2.03
N GLY A 130 17.68 4.68 1.42
CA GLY A 130 18.59 5.12 0.37
C GLY A 130 18.22 4.60 -1.01
N ASN A 131 19.20 4.38 -1.89
CA ASN A 131 18.93 4.01 -3.27
C ASN A 131 18.11 2.71 -3.37
N PRO A 132 16.98 2.71 -4.12
CA PRO A 132 16.21 1.51 -4.31
C PRO A 132 16.97 0.48 -5.16
N PRO A 133 16.80 -0.82 -4.89
CA PRO A 133 17.41 -1.86 -5.72
C PRO A 133 16.76 -1.88 -7.12
N PRO A 134 17.49 -2.35 -8.16
CA PRO A 134 16.96 -2.42 -9.53
C PRO A 134 15.63 -3.17 -9.62
N ASN A 135 15.45 -4.23 -8.84
CA ASN A 135 14.22 -5.01 -8.77
C ASN A 135 13.49 -4.76 -7.44
N MET A 136 13.00 -3.53 -7.24
CA MET A 136 12.36 -3.14 -6.00
C MET A 136 11.02 -3.86 -5.75
N GLN A 137 10.29 -4.24 -6.81
CA GLN A 137 8.92 -4.75 -6.73
C GLN A 137 8.86 -6.24 -6.37
N THR A 138 9.42 -6.61 -5.21
CA THR A 138 9.38 -7.97 -4.66
C THR A 138 8.77 -7.96 -3.26
N THR A 139 8.17 -9.09 -2.86
CA THR A 139 7.69 -9.30 -1.48
C THR A 139 8.81 -9.09 -0.47
N GLN A 140 10.01 -9.55 -0.76
CA GLN A 140 11.18 -9.44 0.12
C GLN A 140 11.57 -7.98 0.38
N ASN A 141 11.60 -7.16 -0.68
CA ASN A 141 11.87 -5.73 -0.55
C ASN A 141 10.73 -5.01 0.18
N TYR A 142 9.48 -5.40 -0.07
CA TYR A 142 8.36 -4.87 0.71
C TYR A 142 8.53 -5.14 2.20
N LEU A 143 8.85 -6.36 2.60
CA LEU A 143 9.04 -6.72 4.00
C LEU A 143 10.19 -5.95 4.66
N LYS A 144 11.28 -5.74 3.92
CA LYS A 144 12.40 -4.89 4.37
C LYS A 144 11.98 -3.45 4.62
N LEU A 145 11.21 -2.86 3.69
CA LEU A 145 10.67 -1.51 3.85
C LEU A 145 9.72 -1.43 5.04
N LEU A 146 8.78 -2.38 5.14
CA LEU A 146 7.79 -2.47 6.21
C LEU A 146 8.44 -2.55 7.60
N GLU A 147 9.46 -3.38 7.74
CA GLU A 147 10.24 -3.48 8.99
C GLU A 147 10.86 -2.14 9.39
N GLY A 148 11.48 -1.44 8.44
CA GLY A 148 12.09 -0.13 8.68
C GLY A 148 11.07 0.93 9.10
N ILE A 149 9.91 0.95 8.44
CA ILE A 149 8.82 1.88 8.78
C ILE A 149 8.22 1.53 10.15
N ARG A 150 7.97 0.24 10.45
CA ARG A 150 7.48 -0.20 11.77
C ARG A 150 8.42 0.18 12.91
N LYS A 151 9.72 0.02 12.73
CA LYS A 151 10.73 0.47 13.70
C LYS A 151 10.66 1.99 13.94
N THR A 152 10.50 2.75 12.87
CA THR A 152 10.35 4.21 12.95
C THR A 152 9.03 4.59 13.63
N ALA A 153 7.93 3.96 13.26
CA ALA A 153 6.60 4.17 13.83
C ALA A 153 6.58 3.90 15.35
N ALA A 154 7.17 2.79 15.78
CA ALA A 154 7.29 2.44 17.19
C ALA A 154 8.11 3.49 17.96
N LYS A 155 9.28 3.90 17.43
CA LYS A 155 10.12 4.95 18.03
C LYS A 155 9.38 6.27 18.20
N GLN A 156 8.57 6.66 17.21
CA GLN A 156 7.84 7.92 17.20
C GLN A 156 6.47 7.84 17.89
N LYS A 157 6.00 6.62 18.25
CA LYS A 157 4.65 6.35 18.77
C LYS A 157 3.57 6.90 17.83
N LEU A 158 3.67 6.52 16.55
CA LEU A 158 2.77 6.89 15.45
C LEU A 158 2.34 5.65 14.68
N ASP A 159 1.20 5.74 13.99
CA ASP A 159 0.76 4.69 13.08
C ASP A 159 1.71 4.58 11.87
N VAL A 160 1.89 3.37 11.34
CA VAL A 160 2.77 3.08 10.20
C VAL A 160 2.43 3.96 9.00
N ARG A 161 1.14 4.15 8.69
CA ARG A 161 0.71 4.96 7.55
C ARG A 161 1.03 6.45 7.70
N ILE A 162 1.13 6.98 8.90
CA ILE A 162 1.57 8.38 9.13
C ILE A 162 3.04 8.54 8.71
N ILE A 163 3.88 7.59 9.11
CA ILE A 163 5.29 7.58 8.72
C ILE A 163 5.43 7.43 7.21
N ASP A 164 4.71 6.48 6.61
CA ASP A 164 4.71 6.22 5.17
C ASP A 164 4.31 7.46 4.35
N LYS A 165 3.17 8.09 4.66
CA LYS A 165 2.73 9.34 4.00
C LYS A 165 3.77 10.45 4.11
N ALA A 166 4.39 10.60 5.28
CA ALA A 166 5.39 11.64 5.51
C ALA A 166 6.65 11.42 4.67
N LEU A 167 7.18 10.19 4.66
CA LEU A 167 8.35 9.84 3.87
C LEU A 167 8.09 9.97 2.38
N PHE A 168 6.94 9.47 1.91
CA PHE A 168 6.52 9.62 0.52
C PHE A 168 6.47 11.09 0.11
N LYS A 169 5.72 11.91 0.86
CA LYS A 169 5.52 13.32 0.50
C LYS A 169 6.81 14.12 0.51
N ARG A 170 7.67 13.88 1.49
CA ARG A 170 8.98 14.49 1.55
C ARG A 170 9.84 14.07 0.36
N GLY A 171 9.98 12.77 0.10
CA GLY A 171 10.80 12.25 -1.01
C GLY A 171 10.28 12.71 -2.38
N PHE A 172 8.95 12.81 -2.55
CA PHE A 172 8.32 13.35 -3.75
C PHE A 172 8.65 14.84 -3.97
N ASP A 173 8.60 15.67 -2.92
CA ASP A 173 8.90 17.10 -3.04
C ASP A 173 10.40 17.36 -3.27
N GLU A 174 11.28 16.57 -2.66
CA GLU A 174 12.73 16.66 -2.85
C GLU A 174 13.21 16.15 -4.23
N SER A 175 12.33 15.45 -4.99
CA SER A 175 12.65 14.94 -6.32
C SER A 175 12.22 15.86 -7.47
N LYS A 176 11.58 16.98 -7.19
CA LYS A 176 11.16 18.02 -8.15
C LYS A 176 12.24 19.07 -8.30
#